data_ff6cd5b06011154750b719ce98b94bef
#
_entry.id   ff6cd5b06011154750b719ce98b94bef
#
_cell.length_a   1.000
_cell.length_b   1.000
_cell.length_c   1.000
_cell.angle_alpha   90.00
_cell.angle_beta   90.00
_cell.angle_gamma   90.00
#
_symmetry.space_group_name_H-M   'P 1'
#
loop_
_entity.id
_entity.type
_entity.pdbx_description
1 polymer ?
#
loop_
_entity_poly.entity_id
_entity_poly.type
_entity_poly.pdbx_seq_one_letter_code
_entity_poly.pdbx_strand_id
1 'polypeptide(L)'
;MARNLIKAHDKVKGLEWTPTYVQPEAKYPTRFHIPKKAKDPFRHLIRDYVAMETEKDNRQYGFLDGAVRMDNPNQVEQRFAECLKPALAILPFAEYAAGKCQGMLISAVDNEELRNGYLAQMLDETRHVQQEIYLGRYYMKHYADPAGFDLGQQGFGGHLLASAGRAFFETFVAGDPIECSISLQVVGETAFTNPLFVAFPNTAAANGDHATPSVFLSIQSDESRHMANGYATLVTVLSDDRNLPLIQEAFDKYFWRGHIFIDAFLGTLTDYFSVNRIGCYKNMWQQWVMDDWVGSFIARLEKFGLKAPRWLPQAQENIPWINHSAAMAAFALWPVAFWRFDVMSDQDCAWFESNYPGWYNHYGKFWEAYRSMADPRQGQIPAQLFPSLPPLCQVCQMPCVFPRPDINNLRIVEKAGKKRAFCSEACEWMFDLEPQRYLGYLNWYEKFDGRDLADVIVELGYIRPDGKTLIAQPHLNPDNLWTIDDIRRLKFEIKDPLRQ
;
A
#
# COMPACT_ATOMS: atom_id res chain seq x y z
N MET A 1 -8.31 28.53 -8.18
CA MET A 1 -8.76 27.33 -7.47
C MET A 1 -9.66 26.43 -8.31
N ALA A 2 -10.86 26.81 -8.76
CA ALA A 2 -11.76 25.96 -9.56
C ALA A 2 -11.13 25.30 -10.81
N ARG A 3 -10.25 26.02 -11.55
CA ARG A 3 -9.57 25.47 -12.74
C ARG A 3 -8.61 24.31 -12.42
N ASN A 4 -8.02 24.29 -11.23
CA ASN A 4 -7.11 23.22 -10.83
C ASN A 4 -7.87 21.99 -10.34
N LEU A 5 -9.01 22.18 -9.67
CA LEU A 5 -9.90 21.10 -9.26
C LEU A 5 -10.48 20.35 -10.48
N ILE A 6 -10.96 21.09 -11.49
CA ILE A 6 -11.48 20.49 -12.73
C ILE A 6 -10.40 19.64 -13.43
N LYS A 7 -9.16 20.13 -13.50
CA LYS A 7 -8.05 19.38 -14.10
C LYS A 7 -7.62 18.17 -13.26
N ALA A 8 -7.74 18.22 -11.94
CA ALA A 8 -7.51 17.07 -11.07
C ALA A 8 -8.60 16.01 -11.28
N HIS A 9 -9.86 16.43 -11.37
CA HIS A 9 -10.99 15.56 -11.61
C HIS A 9 -10.89 14.79 -12.94
N ASP A 10 -10.37 15.40 -14.00
CA ASP A 10 -10.16 14.72 -15.29
C ASP A 10 -9.20 13.53 -15.19
N LYS A 11 -8.32 13.50 -14.20
CA LYS A 11 -7.40 12.39 -13.96
C LYS A 11 -8.05 11.19 -13.26
N VAL A 12 -9.20 11.34 -12.65
CA VAL A 12 -9.95 10.24 -12.02
C VAL A 12 -10.30 9.15 -13.04
N LYS A 13 -10.50 9.49 -14.30
CA LYS A 13 -10.72 8.53 -15.39
C LYS A 13 -9.60 7.50 -15.54
N GLY A 14 -8.38 7.86 -15.16
CA GLY A 14 -7.21 6.97 -15.22
C GLY A 14 -7.09 6.00 -14.05
N LEU A 15 -7.98 6.07 -13.05
CA LEU A 15 -7.96 5.21 -11.88
C LEU A 15 -8.79 3.93 -12.05
N GLU A 16 -9.60 3.84 -13.12
CA GLU A 16 -10.32 2.59 -13.42
C GLU A 16 -9.34 1.48 -13.79
N TRP A 17 -9.46 0.35 -13.13
CA TRP A 17 -8.80 -0.89 -13.51
C TRP A 17 -9.74 -2.07 -13.31
N THR A 18 -9.50 -3.16 -14.02
CA THR A 18 -10.25 -4.39 -13.85
C THR A 18 -9.58 -5.23 -12.78
N PRO A 19 -10.26 -5.56 -11.66
CA PRO A 19 -9.76 -6.50 -10.69
C PRO A 19 -9.45 -7.86 -11.30
N THR A 20 -8.49 -8.60 -10.74
CA THR A 20 -8.13 -9.94 -11.19
C THR A 20 -9.31 -10.91 -11.06
N TYR A 21 -10.10 -10.74 -10.01
CA TYR A 21 -11.35 -11.46 -9.81
C TYR A 21 -12.49 -10.47 -9.70
N VAL A 22 -13.56 -10.72 -10.43
CA VAL A 22 -14.81 -9.96 -10.37
C VAL A 22 -15.93 -10.97 -10.13
N GLN A 23 -16.78 -10.70 -9.17
CA GLN A 23 -17.97 -11.56 -8.97
C GLN A 23 -18.84 -11.57 -10.23
N PRO A 24 -19.29 -12.76 -10.68
CA PRO A 24 -20.03 -12.88 -11.93
C PRO A 24 -21.39 -12.18 -11.94
N GLU A 25 -21.94 -11.85 -10.77
CA GLU A 25 -23.31 -11.37 -10.62
C GLU A 25 -23.39 -9.85 -10.48
N ALA A 26 -24.17 -9.24 -11.36
CA ALA A 26 -24.32 -7.78 -11.47
C ALA A 26 -24.98 -7.10 -10.26
N LYS A 27 -25.56 -7.85 -9.33
CA LYS A 27 -26.30 -7.31 -8.17
C LYS A 27 -25.53 -7.39 -6.86
N TYR A 28 -24.24 -7.70 -6.88
CA TYR A 28 -23.44 -7.85 -5.67
C TYR A 28 -24.17 -8.63 -4.58
N PRO A 29 -24.53 -9.92 -4.81
CA PRO A 29 -25.20 -10.69 -3.81
C PRO A 29 -24.30 -10.82 -2.58
N THR A 30 -24.91 -10.78 -1.41
CA THR A 30 -24.19 -11.04 -0.18
C THR A 30 -24.66 -12.34 0.45
N ARG A 31 -23.71 -13.16 0.95
CA ARG A 31 -23.98 -14.36 1.72
C ARG A 31 -24.36 -14.09 3.17
N PHE A 32 -24.23 -12.84 3.61
CA PHE A 32 -24.55 -12.42 4.97
C PHE A 32 -26.05 -12.14 5.14
N HIS A 33 -26.57 -12.45 6.32
CA HIS A 33 -27.92 -12.15 6.72
C HIS A 33 -27.95 -10.77 7.39
N ILE A 34 -28.52 -9.79 6.73
CA ILE A 34 -28.51 -8.40 7.19
C ILE A 34 -29.88 -8.04 7.76
N PRO A 35 -29.98 -7.73 9.07
CA PRO A 35 -31.21 -7.24 9.68
C PRO A 35 -31.69 -5.94 9.02
N LYS A 36 -33.00 -5.79 8.87
CA LYS A 36 -33.61 -4.59 8.26
C LYS A 36 -33.41 -3.32 9.11
N LYS A 37 -33.17 -3.47 10.40
CA LYS A 37 -32.93 -2.34 11.31
C LYS A 37 -31.51 -2.38 11.80
N ALA A 38 -30.78 -1.28 11.65
CA ALA A 38 -29.43 -1.16 12.16
C ALA A 38 -29.42 -1.16 13.69
N LYS A 39 -28.38 -1.75 14.27
CA LYS A 39 -28.24 -1.86 15.74
C LYS A 39 -27.42 -0.68 16.24
N ASP A 40 -26.94 0.14 15.91
CA ASP A 40 -26.16 1.32 16.38
C ASP A 40 -25.69 2.13 15.17
N PRO A 41 -26.64 2.70 14.39
CA PRO A 41 -26.28 3.39 13.18
C PRO A 41 -25.53 4.68 13.48
N PHE A 42 -24.46 4.91 12.74
CA PHE A 42 -23.83 6.22 12.72
C PHE A 42 -24.70 7.17 11.91
N ARG A 43 -25.22 8.21 12.55
CA ARG A 43 -26.23 9.10 11.95
C ARG A 43 -25.59 10.36 11.43
N HIS A 44 -25.74 10.59 10.14
CA HIS A 44 -25.37 11.85 9.48
C HIS A 44 -26.62 12.66 9.12
N LEU A 45 -26.52 13.97 9.33
CA LEU A 45 -27.37 14.93 8.66
C LEU A 45 -26.61 15.41 7.42
N ILE A 46 -27.05 15.01 6.23
CA ILE A 46 -26.35 15.29 4.96
C ILE A 46 -26.07 16.79 4.78
N ARG A 47 -26.99 17.66 5.18
CA ARG A 47 -26.78 19.10 5.11
C ARG A 47 -25.58 19.56 5.96
N ASP A 48 -25.50 19.06 7.18
CA ASP A 48 -24.43 19.45 8.12
C ASP A 48 -23.10 18.83 7.69
N TYR A 49 -23.12 17.61 7.15
CA TYR A 49 -22.00 16.97 6.51
C TYR A 49 -21.44 17.84 5.35
N VAL A 50 -22.27 18.21 4.38
CA VAL A 50 -21.84 19.03 3.24
C VAL A 50 -21.28 20.37 3.68
N ALA A 51 -21.89 21.03 4.68
CA ALA A 51 -21.40 22.31 5.21
C ALA A 51 -20.01 22.16 5.86
N MET A 52 -19.82 21.11 6.66
CA MET A 52 -18.55 20.80 7.33
C MET A 52 -17.44 20.53 6.31
N GLU A 53 -17.70 19.66 5.31
CA GLU A 53 -16.69 19.32 4.31
C GLU A 53 -16.35 20.51 3.40
N THR A 54 -17.33 21.35 3.06
CA THR A 54 -17.06 22.60 2.33
C THR A 54 -16.13 23.52 3.11
N GLU A 55 -16.32 23.65 4.43
CA GLU A 55 -15.43 24.46 5.27
C GLU A 55 -14.03 23.85 5.36
N LYS A 56 -13.90 22.54 5.50
CA LYS A 56 -12.61 21.83 5.50
C LYS A 56 -11.87 22.06 4.18
N ASP A 57 -12.52 21.84 3.06
CA ASP A 57 -11.93 22.04 1.74
C ASP A 57 -11.45 23.47 1.53
N ASN A 58 -12.23 24.47 1.92
CA ASN A 58 -11.84 25.87 1.82
C ASN A 58 -10.57 26.16 2.65
N ARG A 59 -10.48 25.65 3.85
CA ARG A 59 -9.29 25.81 4.71
C ARG A 59 -8.09 25.10 4.11
N GLN A 60 -8.25 23.87 3.67
CA GLN A 60 -7.16 23.05 3.15
C GLN A 60 -6.60 23.60 1.85
N TYR A 61 -7.44 23.88 0.86
CA TYR A 61 -6.97 24.43 -0.40
C TYR A 61 -6.41 25.85 -0.24
N GLY A 62 -6.93 26.63 0.70
CA GLY A 62 -6.35 27.91 1.10
C GLY A 62 -4.97 27.76 1.73
N PHE A 63 -4.77 26.75 2.57
CA PHE A 63 -3.46 26.41 3.15
C PHE A 63 -2.47 25.97 2.08
N LEU A 64 -2.87 25.04 1.19
CA LEU A 64 -2.02 24.56 0.11
C LEU A 64 -1.62 25.68 -0.87
N ASP A 65 -2.54 26.60 -1.20
CA ASP A 65 -2.22 27.78 -1.99
C ASP A 65 -1.22 28.70 -1.27
N GLY A 66 -1.29 28.78 0.06
CA GLY A 66 -0.34 29.51 0.89
C GLY A 66 1.02 28.79 0.98
N ALA A 67 1.01 27.48 1.21
CA ALA A 67 2.21 26.64 1.29
C ALA A 67 3.00 26.69 -0.02
N VAL A 68 2.34 26.65 -1.18
CA VAL A 68 2.97 26.81 -2.50
C VAL A 68 3.80 28.10 -2.62
N ARG A 69 3.43 29.14 -1.87
CA ARG A 69 4.16 30.42 -1.88
C ARG A 69 5.28 30.48 -0.85
N MET A 70 5.19 29.70 0.21
CA MET A 70 6.09 29.76 1.37
C MET A 70 6.95 28.52 1.51
N ASP A 71 6.48 27.39 1.00
CA ASP A 71 7.15 26.11 1.07
C ASP A 71 7.97 25.84 -0.20
N ASN A 72 9.06 25.10 -0.02
CA ASN A 72 9.92 24.72 -1.12
C ASN A 72 10.12 23.21 -1.10
N PRO A 73 9.43 22.44 -1.96
CA PRO A 73 9.54 20.98 -1.98
C PRO A 73 10.97 20.49 -2.29
N ASN A 74 11.85 21.38 -2.79
CA ASN A 74 13.26 21.05 -3.02
C ASN A 74 14.10 21.09 -1.73
N GLN A 75 13.52 21.46 -0.60
CA GLN A 75 14.14 21.35 0.73
C GLN A 75 13.72 20.06 1.46
N VAL A 76 12.77 19.32 0.91
CA VAL A 76 12.41 17.99 1.41
C VAL A 76 13.62 17.07 1.28
N GLU A 77 13.85 16.26 2.31
CA GLU A 77 14.92 15.26 2.29
C GLU A 77 14.75 14.36 1.05
N GLN A 78 15.81 14.18 0.27
CA GLN A 78 15.70 13.61 -1.07
C GLN A 78 15.24 12.15 -1.05
N ARG A 79 15.72 11.34 -0.13
CA ARG A 79 15.31 9.92 0.01
C ARG A 79 13.80 9.83 0.24
N PHE A 80 13.26 10.73 1.06
CA PHE A 80 11.84 10.81 1.32
C PHE A 80 11.06 11.31 0.10
N ALA A 81 11.55 12.35 -0.57
CA ALA A 81 10.91 12.89 -1.78
C ALA A 81 10.82 11.83 -2.90
N GLU A 82 11.85 11.02 -3.10
CA GLU A 82 11.84 9.91 -4.06
C GLU A 82 10.83 8.81 -3.66
N CYS A 83 10.61 8.59 -2.37
CA CYS A 83 9.57 7.67 -1.89
C CYS A 83 8.15 8.18 -2.14
N LEU A 84 7.93 9.49 -2.15
CA LEU A 84 6.61 10.06 -2.45
C LEU A 84 6.15 9.77 -3.88
N LYS A 85 7.07 9.60 -4.84
CA LYS A 85 6.72 9.30 -6.23
C LYS A 85 5.83 8.05 -6.37
N PRO A 86 6.26 6.86 -5.91
CA PRO A 86 5.42 5.66 -5.96
C PRO A 86 4.24 5.73 -4.98
N ALA A 87 4.39 6.35 -3.82
CA ALA A 87 3.29 6.49 -2.88
C ALA A 87 2.12 7.26 -3.51
N LEU A 88 2.37 8.44 -4.07
CA LEU A 88 1.36 9.25 -4.72
C LEU A 88 0.87 8.68 -6.07
N ALA A 89 1.61 7.74 -6.66
CA ALA A 89 1.14 6.98 -7.82
C ALA A 89 0.16 5.87 -7.44
N ILE A 90 0.20 5.35 -6.22
CA ILE A 90 -0.58 4.19 -5.76
C ILE A 90 -1.80 4.61 -4.92
N LEU A 91 -1.65 5.56 -4.01
CA LEU A 91 -2.67 5.93 -3.03
C LEU A 91 -4.01 6.35 -3.64
N PRO A 92 -4.09 7.17 -4.72
CA PRO A 92 -5.38 7.52 -5.33
C PRO A 92 -6.20 6.31 -5.82
N PHE A 93 -5.55 5.18 -6.11
CA PHE A 93 -6.25 3.94 -6.48
C PHE A 93 -6.85 3.24 -5.27
N ALA A 94 -6.24 3.37 -4.08
CA ALA A 94 -6.79 2.86 -2.83
C ALA A 94 -8.11 3.57 -2.49
N GLU A 95 -8.08 4.90 -2.47
CA GLU A 95 -9.25 5.75 -2.19
C GLU A 95 -10.36 5.53 -3.22
N TYR A 96 -9.99 5.40 -4.49
CA TYR A 96 -10.96 5.08 -5.53
C TYR A 96 -11.60 3.70 -5.34
N ALA A 97 -10.84 2.70 -4.92
CA ALA A 97 -11.35 1.37 -4.59
C ALA A 97 -12.27 1.43 -3.35
N ALA A 98 -11.91 2.21 -2.34
CA ALA A 98 -12.73 2.45 -1.15
C ALA A 98 -14.09 3.06 -1.52
N GLY A 99 -14.10 4.09 -2.37
CA GLY A 99 -15.33 4.67 -2.91
C GLY A 99 -16.21 3.66 -3.67
N LYS A 100 -15.58 2.78 -4.48
CA LYS A 100 -16.30 1.68 -5.16
C LYS A 100 -16.90 0.67 -4.17
N CYS A 101 -16.20 0.36 -3.09
CA CYS A 101 -16.70 -0.50 -2.01
C CYS A 101 -18.02 0.06 -1.44
N GLN A 102 -18.06 1.35 -1.16
CA GLN A 102 -19.26 2.00 -0.65
C GLN A 102 -20.43 1.92 -1.65
N GLY A 103 -20.18 2.11 -2.94
CA GLY A 103 -21.16 1.92 -3.99
C GLY A 103 -21.74 0.49 -4.04
N MET A 104 -20.92 -0.51 -3.84
CA MET A 104 -21.34 -1.92 -3.73
C MET A 104 -22.22 -2.14 -2.51
N LEU A 105 -21.83 -1.60 -1.34
CA LEU A 105 -22.60 -1.71 -0.09
C LEU A 105 -23.96 -1.04 -0.20
N ILE A 106 -24.04 0.15 -0.79
CA ILE A 106 -25.32 0.86 -1.05
C ILE A 106 -26.26 -0.05 -1.86
N SER A 107 -25.74 -0.79 -2.81
CA SER A 107 -26.55 -1.66 -3.68
C SER A 107 -26.93 -2.98 -3.02
N ALA A 108 -26.07 -3.55 -2.17
CA ALA A 108 -26.24 -4.89 -1.60
C ALA A 108 -27.00 -4.88 -0.27
N VAL A 109 -26.88 -3.81 0.53
CA VAL A 109 -27.42 -3.74 1.89
C VAL A 109 -28.80 -3.09 1.87
N ASP A 110 -29.85 -3.86 2.19
CA ASP A 110 -31.21 -3.32 2.32
C ASP A 110 -31.47 -2.79 3.74
N ASN A 111 -30.70 -1.77 4.12
CA ASN A 111 -30.79 -1.07 5.39
C ASN A 111 -30.54 0.42 5.16
N GLU A 112 -31.58 1.22 5.31
CA GLU A 112 -31.59 2.64 4.95
C GLU A 112 -30.59 3.45 5.83
N GLU A 113 -30.47 3.12 7.10
CA GLU A 113 -29.60 3.83 8.03
C GLU A 113 -28.11 3.57 7.69
N LEU A 114 -27.74 2.33 7.35
CA LEU A 114 -26.39 2.00 6.90
C LEU A 114 -26.07 2.59 5.52
N ARG A 115 -27.02 2.55 4.58
CA ARG A 115 -26.86 3.16 3.26
C ARG A 115 -26.51 4.64 3.31
N ASN A 116 -27.12 5.40 4.23
CA ASN A 116 -26.79 6.81 4.42
C ASN A 116 -25.33 7.01 4.87
N GLY A 117 -24.83 6.15 5.74
CA GLY A 117 -23.42 6.14 6.13
C GLY A 117 -22.50 5.85 4.95
N TYR A 118 -22.80 4.81 4.15
CA TYR A 118 -22.01 4.47 2.96
C TYR A 118 -22.03 5.58 1.90
N LEU A 119 -23.15 6.28 1.74
CA LEU A 119 -23.23 7.41 0.80
C LEU A 119 -22.30 8.55 1.24
N ALA A 120 -22.29 8.91 2.53
CA ALA A 120 -21.40 9.93 3.05
C ALA A 120 -19.92 9.53 2.86
N GLN A 121 -19.57 8.30 3.21
CA GLN A 121 -18.20 7.80 3.02
C GLN A 121 -17.80 7.78 1.53
N MET A 122 -18.68 7.38 0.61
CA MET A 122 -18.37 7.41 -0.82
C MET A 122 -18.00 8.82 -1.32
N LEU A 123 -18.63 9.85 -0.75
CA LEU A 123 -18.30 11.24 -1.06
C LEU A 123 -16.94 11.64 -0.46
N ASP A 124 -16.64 11.20 0.76
CA ASP A 124 -15.33 11.41 1.39
C ASP A 124 -14.20 10.78 0.55
N GLU A 125 -14.33 9.51 0.15
CA GLU A 125 -13.32 8.81 -0.66
C GLU A 125 -13.07 9.51 -2.01
N THR A 126 -14.13 10.03 -2.64
CA THR A 126 -13.98 10.83 -3.86
C THR A 126 -13.19 12.12 -3.61
N ARG A 127 -13.35 12.72 -2.44
CA ARG A 127 -12.63 13.91 -2.00
C ARG A 127 -11.16 13.57 -1.71
N HIS A 128 -10.88 12.45 -1.06
CA HIS A 128 -9.53 11.95 -0.79
C HIS A 128 -8.75 11.75 -2.09
N VAL A 129 -9.33 11.07 -3.09
CA VAL A 129 -8.76 10.95 -4.44
C VAL A 129 -8.32 12.31 -5.01
N GLN A 130 -9.19 13.32 -4.90
CA GLN A 130 -8.88 14.65 -5.43
C GLN A 130 -7.72 15.31 -4.67
N GLN A 131 -7.68 15.15 -3.35
CA GLN A 131 -6.64 15.71 -2.49
C GLN A 131 -5.28 15.07 -2.77
N GLU A 132 -5.21 13.77 -2.94
CA GLU A 132 -3.98 13.06 -3.26
C GLU A 132 -3.47 13.40 -4.67
N ILE A 133 -4.36 13.47 -5.66
CA ILE A 133 -4.01 13.95 -7.00
C ILE A 133 -3.51 15.38 -6.95
N TYR A 134 -4.11 16.25 -6.13
CA TYR A 134 -3.64 17.62 -5.95
C TYR A 134 -2.23 17.65 -5.38
N LEU A 135 -1.94 16.85 -4.37
CA LEU A 135 -0.61 16.71 -3.77
C LEU A 135 0.43 16.23 -4.80
N GLY A 136 0.14 15.19 -5.57
CA GLY A 136 1.01 14.72 -6.65
C GLY A 136 1.33 15.85 -7.65
N ARG A 137 0.34 16.67 -7.99
CA ARG A 137 0.51 17.82 -8.90
C ARG A 137 1.31 18.95 -8.30
N TYR A 138 1.24 19.15 -6.98
CA TYR A 138 2.09 20.11 -6.28
C TYR A 138 3.56 19.76 -6.50
N TYR A 139 3.95 18.51 -6.27
CA TYR A 139 5.31 18.03 -6.52
C TYR A 139 5.70 18.12 -8.01
N MET A 140 4.84 17.68 -8.93
CA MET A 140 5.09 17.78 -10.37
C MET A 140 5.37 19.22 -10.83
N LYS A 141 4.79 20.19 -10.16
CA LYS A 141 4.91 21.60 -10.55
C LYS A 141 6.12 22.30 -9.89
N HIS A 142 6.48 21.92 -8.68
CA HIS A 142 7.39 22.70 -7.85
C HIS A 142 8.66 21.94 -7.44
N TYR A 143 8.69 20.62 -7.53
CA TYR A 143 9.88 19.82 -7.26
C TYR A 143 10.82 19.82 -8.47
N ALA A 144 12.13 19.89 -8.23
CA ALA A 144 13.13 19.97 -9.30
C ALA A 144 13.17 18.73 -10.18
N ASP A 145 12.82 17.55 -9.64
CA ASP A 145 12.75 16.28 -10.38
C ASP A 145 11.32 15.74 -10.42
N PRO A 146 10.43 16.28 -11.29
CA PRO A 146 9.03 15.86 -11.34
C PRO A 146 8.81 14.48 -11.95
N ALA A 147 9.82 13.89 -12.61
CA ALA A 147 9.68 12.60 -13.26
C ALA A 147 9.33 11.52 -12.24
N GLY A 148 8.30 10.73 -12.52
CA GLY A 148 7.81 9.68 -11.64
C GLY A 148 6.55 10.03 -10.84
N PHE A 149 6.27 11.30 -10.57
CA PHE A 149 5.02 11.72 -9.94
C PHE A 149 3.80 11.60 -10.86
N ASP A 150 3.99 11.46 -12.16
CA ASP A 150 2.93 11.39 -13.17
C ASP A 150 2.68 9.97 -13.70
N LEU A 151 3.35 8.96 -13.17
CA LEU A 151 3.20 7.57 -13.64
C LEU A 151 1.79 7.01 -13.46
N GLY A 152 1.08 7.39 -12.40
CA GLY A 152 -0.34 7.10 -12.22
C GLY A 152 -0.72 5.67 -12.63
N GLN A 153 -1.64 5.53 -13.59
CA GLN A 153 -2.15 4.24 -14.04
C GLN A 153 -1.07 3.32 -14.62
N GLN A 154 -0.09 3.85 -15.32
CA GLN A 154 1.00 3.06 -15.88
C GLN A 154 1.87 2.46 -14.78
N GLY A 155 2.25 3.25 -13.78
CA GLY A 155 2.98 2.78 -12.61
C GLY A 155 2.17 1.76 -11.82
N PHE A 156 0.91 2.04 -11.54
CA PHE A 156 0.00 1.11 -10.84
C PHE A 156 -0.22 -0.19 -11.64
N GLY A 157 -0.35 -0.10 -12.95
CA GLY A 157 -0.57 -1.25 -13.83
C GLY A 157 0.64 -2.14 -14.05
N GLY A 158 1.84 -1.57 -14.11
CA GLY A 158 3.04 -2.25 -14.59
C GLY A 158 4.11 -2.53 -13.53
N HIS A 159 4.15 -1.77 -12.45
CA HIS A 159 5.22 -1.88 -11.46
C HIS A 159 5.08 -3.09 -10.54
N LEU A 160 6.20 -3.75 -10.24
CA LEU A 160 6.24 -4.95 -9.40
C LEU A 160 5.64 -4.71 -8.00
N LEU A 161 6.04 -3.63 -7.33
CA LEU A 161 5.52 -3.31 -6.00
C LEU A 161 4.04 -2.91 -6.04
N ALA A 162 3.60 -2.26 -7.11
CA ALA A 162 2.19 -1.95 -7.32
C ALA A 162 1.33 -3.21 -7.50
N SER A 163 1.90 -4.34 -7.91
CA SER A 163 1.16 -5.62 -7.95
C SER A 163 0.66 -6.03 -6.57
N ALA A 164 1.47 -5.84 -5.53
CA ALA A 164 1.06 -6.09 -4.14
C ALA A 164 -0.03 -5.11 -3.69
N GLY A 165 0.10 -3.82 -4.03
CA GLY A 165 -0.93 -2.80 -3.79
C GLY A 165 -2.25 -3.15 -4.47
N ARG A 166 -2.21 -3.49 -5.77
CA ARG A 166 -3.41 -3.93 -6.50
C ARG A 166 -4.05 -5.14 -5.84
N ALA A 167 -3.26 -6.17 -5.51
CA ALA A 167 -3.78 -7.37 -4.87
C ALA A 167 -4.42 -7.06 -3.50
N PHE A 168 -3.92 -6.06 -2.78
CA PHE A 168 -4.52 -5.61 -1.54
C PHE A 168 -5.82 -4.81 -1.80
N PHE A 169 -5.79 -3.80 -2.68
CA PHE A 169 -6.97 -2.97 -2.95
C PHE A 169 -8.12 -3.74 -3.61
N GLU A 170 -7.84 -4.83 -4.32
CA GLU A 170 -8.86 -5.75 -4.81
C GLU A 170 -9.69 -6.38 -3.68
N THR A 171 -9.17 -6.43 -2.45
CA THR A 171 -9.96 -6.90 -1.29
C THR A 171 -11.13 -5.97 -0.96
N PHE A 172 -11.10 -4.74 -1.42
CA PHE A 172 -12.17 -3.75 -1.23
C PHE A 172 -13.28 -3.87 -2.28
N VAL A 173 -13.02 -4.50 -3.43
CA VAL A 173 -13.93 -4.45 -4.59
C VAL A 173 -14.20 -5.80 -5.26
N ALA A 174 -13.49 -6.86 -4.89
CA ALA A 174 -13.53 -8.14 -5.61
C ALA A 174 -14.07 -9.30 -4.76
N GLY A 175 -14.89 -9.04 -3.78
CA GLY A 175 -15.48 -10.04 -2.89
C GLY A 175 -16.94 -9.80 -2.61
N ASP A 176 -17.48 -10.55 -1.63
CA ASP A 176 -18.77 -10.24 -1.04
C ASP A 176 -18.76 -8.80 -0.49
N PRO A 177 -19.79 -7.96 -0.72
CA PRO A 177 -19.80 -6.58 -0.26
C PRO A 177 -19.56 -6.41 1.25
N ILE A 178 -20.10 -7.30 2.08
CA ILE A 178 -19.84 -7.26 3.53
C ILE A 178 -18.40 -7.66 3.86
N GLU A 179 -17.81 -8.62 3.15
CA GLU A 179 -16.39 -8.92 3.29
C GLU A 179 -15.50 -7.76 2.87
N CYS A 180 -15.87 -7.06 1.78
CA CYS A 180 -15.17 -5.85 1.34
C CYS A 180 -15.24 -4.75 2.40
N SER A 181 -16.40 -4.57 3.05
CA SER A 181 -16.55 -3.67 4.20
C SER A 181 -15.67 -4.09 5.38
N ILE A 182 -15.59 -5.38 5.69
CA ILE A 182 -14.70 -5.87 6.76
C ILE A 182 -13.24 -5.59 6.40
N SER A 183 -12.84 -5.83 5.16
CA SER A 183 -11.47 -5.54 4.70
C SER A 183 -11.11 -4.06 4.79
N LEU A 184 -11.99 -3.18 4.32
CA LEU A 184 -11.77 -1.73 4.29
C LEU A 184 -12.00 -1.11 5.67
N GLN A 185 -13.26 -1.09 6.12
CA GLN A 185 -13.70 -0.26 7.25
C GLN A 185 -13.36 -0.87 8.60
N VAL A 186 -13.34 -2.22 8.73
CA VAL A 186 -13.15 -2.90 10.02
C VAL A 186 -11.69 -3.27 10.26
N VAL A 187 -10.94 -3.57 9.22
CA VAL A 187 -9.51 -3.90 9.31
C VAL A 187 -8.65 -2.76 8.81
N GLY A 188 -8.82 -2.34 7.56
CA GLY A 188 -8.00 -1.30 6.93
C GLY A 188 -8.01 -0.01 7.73
N GLU A 189 -9.19 0.58 7.88
CA GLU A 189 -9.33 1.89 8.52
C GLU A 189 -9.16 1.85 10.04
N THR A 190 -9.47 0.73 10.72
CA THR A 190 -9.33 0.69 12.18
C THR A 190 -7.97 0.21 12.67
N ALA A 191 -7.33 -0.77 12.01
CA ALA A 191 -6.03 -1.28 12.42
C ALA A 191 -4.86 -0.49 11.85
N PHE A 192 -5.01 0.03 10.61
CA PHE A 192 -3.90 0.60 9.86
C PHE A 192 -4.03 2.09 9.56
N THR A 193 -5.13 2.75 9.96
CA THR A 193 -5.30 4.19 9.80
C THR A 193 -4.21 4.99 10.53
N ASN A 194 -3.92 4.69 11.78
CA ASN A 194 -2.86 5.40 12.51
C ASN A 194 -1.48 5.24 11.87
N PRO A 195 -1.04 4.06 11.45
CA PRO A 195 0.17 3.93 10.66
C PRO A 195 0.18 4.81 9.40
N LEU A 196 -0.93 4.90 8.67
CA LEU A 196 -1.00 5.64 7.42
C LEU A 196 -1.20 7.15 7.64
N PHE A 197 -2.15 7.55 8.47
CA PHE A 197 -2.54 8.97 8.63
C PHE A 197 -1.91 9.68 9.82
N VAL A 198 -1.10 8.99 10.62
CA VAL A 198 -0.31 9.61 11.70
C VAL A 198 1.19 9.44 11.45
N ALA A 199 1.67 8.20 11.25
CA ALA A 199 3.11 7.99 11.05
C ALA A 199 3.62 8.59 9.76
N PHE A 200 2.93 8.40 8.65
CA PHE A 200 3.36 8.92 7.36
C PHE A 200 3.43 10.45 7.34
N PRO A 201 2.39 11.22 7.74
CA PRO A 201 2.47 12.68 7.84
C PRO A 201 3.56 13.17 8.79
N ASN A 202 3.74 12.53 9.94
CA ASN A 202 4.80 12.91 10.88
C ASN A 202 6.20 12.64 10.29
N THR A 203 6.38 11.53 9.59
CA THR A 203 7.62 11.23 8.87
C THR A 203 7.87 12.26 7.77
N ALA A 204 6.85 12.65 7.01
CA ALA A 204 6.93 13.70 6.00
C ALA A 204 7.38 15.03 6.61
N ALA A 205 6.75 15.46 7.69
CA ALA A 205 7.11 16.70 8.40
C ALA A 205 8.55 16.67 8.92
N ALA A 206 8.98 15.56 9.50
CA ALA A 206 10.35 15.38 9.99
C ALA A 206 11.41 15.49 8.87
N ASN A 207 11.02 15.18 7.64
CA ASN A 207 11.87 15.26 6.44
C ASN A 207 11.66 16.55 5.62
N GLY A 208 10.98 17.54 6.20
CA GLY A 208 10.82 18.86 5.61
C GLY A 208 9.66 18.99 4.61
N ASP A 209 8.79 18.00 4.53
CA ASP A 209 7.57 18.05 3.72
C ASP A 209 6.40 18.54 4.57
N HIS A 210 5.84 19.68 4.23
CA HIS A 210 4.70 20.28 4.93
C HIS A 210 3.38 20.16 4.14
N ALA A 211 3.46 19.82 2.86
CA ALA A 211 2.30 19.65 2.01
C ALA A 211 1.57 18.32 2.29
N THR A 212 2.31 17.22 2.37
CA THR A 212 1.75 15.89 2.69
C THR A 212 1.00 15.88 4.02
N PRO A 213 1.56 16.37 5.15
CA PRO A 213 0.83 16.43 6.42
C PRO A 213 -0.50 17.16 6.34
N SER A 214 -0.57 18.26 5.57
CA SER A 214 -1.82 19.05 5.48
C SER A 214 -2.93 18.28 4.77
N VAL A 215 -2.60 17.49 3.76
CA VAL A 215 -3.55 16.64 3.04
C VAL A 215 -3.99 15.46 3.92
N PHE A 216 -3.05 14.70 4.44
CA PHE A 216 -3.34 13.48 5.20
C PHE A 216 -4.06 13.74 6.53
N LEU A 217 -3.79 14.85 7.21
CA LEU A 217 -4.53 15.22 8.42
C LEU A 217 -5.99 15.61 8.10
N SER A 218 -6.26 16.16 6.91
CA SER A 218 -7.64 16.38 6.47
C SER A 218 -8.37 15.06 6.22
N ILE A 219 -7.73 14.12 5.54
CA ILE A 219 -8.26 12.77 5.29
C ILE A 219 -8.51 12.06 6.63
N GLN A 220 -7.54 12.05 7.55
CA GLN A 220 -7.67 11.41 8.87
C GLN A 220 -8.93 11.84 9.64
N SER A 221 -9.32 13.10 9.51
CA SER A 221 -10.53 13.58 10.20
C SER A 221 -11.81 12.92 9.68
N ASP A 222 -11.82 12.38 8.48
CA ASP A 222 -12.94 11.67 7.87
C ASP A 222 -12.94 10.20 8.27
N GLU A 223 -11.75 9.61 8.45
CA GLU A 223 -11.56 8.20 8.83
C GLU A 223 -12.31 7.82 10.12
N SER A 224 -12.45 8.74 11.06
CA SER A 224 -13.24 8.50 12.28
C SER A 224 -14.72 8.18 11.98
N ARG A 225 -15.30 8.78 10.92
CA ARG A 225 -16.64 8.48 10.44
C ARG A 225 -16.70 7.14 9.72
N HIS A 226 -15.69 6.84 8.93
CA HIS A 226 -15.54 5.57 8.22
C HIS A 226 -15.46 4.40 9.21
N MET A 227 -14.63 4.53 10.24
CA MET A 227 -14.54 3.56 11.34
C MET A 227 -15.89 3.37 12.05
N ALA A 228 -16.65 4.45 12.26
CA ALA A 228 -17.96 4.37 12.87
C ALA A 228 -18.99 3.66 11.96
N ASN A 229 -18.92 3.88 10.63
CA ASN A 229 -19.73 3.16 9.66
C ASN A 229 -19.39 1.65 9.64
N GLY A 230 -18.09 1.32 9.66
CA GLY A 230 -17.63 -0.06 9.74
C GLY A 230 -18.09 -0.76 11.01
N TYR A 231 -17.99 -0.08 12.15
CA TYR A 231 -18.50 -0.60 13.42
C TYR A 231 -20.00 -0.83 13.38
N ALA A 232 -20.80 0.13 12.88
CA ALA A 232 -22.24 0.01 12.77
C ALA A 232 -22.65 -1.16 11.85
N THR A 233 -21.97 -1.32 10.71
CA THR A 233 -22.14 -2.45 9.81
C THR A 233 -21.87 -3.77 10.53
N LEU A 234 -20.70 -3.86 11.17
CA LEU A 234 -20.24 -5.06 11.84
C LEU A 234 -21.18 -5.52 12.97
N VAL A 235 -21.57 -4.60 13.88
CA VAL A 235 -22.47 -4.96 14.97
C VAL A 235 -23.89 -5.27 14.51
N THR A 236 -24.33 -4.66 13.41
CA THR A 236 -25.62 -4.98 12.78
C THR A 236 -25.59 -6.39 12.20
N VAL A 237 -24.55 -6.75 11.47
CA VAL A 237 -24.41 -8.08 10.87
C VAL A 237 -24.18 -9.15 11.96
N LEU A 238 -23.39 -8.86 12.99
CA LEU A 238 -23.17 -9.75 14.17
C LEU A 238 -24.42 -9.95 15.03
N SER A 239 -25.48 -9.14 14.85
CA SER A 239 -26.74 -9.36 15.56
C SER A 239 -27.50 -10.62 15.08
N ASP A 240 -27.05 -11.23 13.98
CA ASP A 240 -27.52 -12.54 13.54
C ASP A 240 -26.35 -13.55 13.69
N ASP A 241 -26.50 -14.49 14.61
CA ASP A 241 -25.44 -15.44 14.98
C ASP A 241 -24.94 -16.31 13.82
N ARG A 242 -25.72 -16.44 12.75
CA ARG A 242 -25.32 -17.18 11.53
C ARG A 242 -24.15 -16.49 10.80
N ASN A 243 -23.98 -15.21 11.01
CA ASN A 243 -22.91 -14.43 10.37
C ASN A 243 -21.56 -14.52 11.09
N LEU A 244 -21.53 -14.89 12.38
CA LEU A 244 -20.30 -14.91 13.15
C LEU A 244 -19.16 -15.71 12.51
N PRO A 245 -19.35 -16.96 12.04
CA PRO A 245 -18.26 -17.69 11.38
C PRO A 245 -17.79 -17.07 10.08
N LEU A 246 -18.71 -16.45 9.32
CA LEU A 246 -18.37 -15.75 8.07
C LEU A 246 -17.56 -14.49 8.33
N ILE A 247 -17.92 -13.74 9.37
CA ILE A 247 -17.20 -12.53 9.79
C ILE A 247 -15.81 -12.89 10.32
N GLN A 248 -15.70 -13.93 11.14
CA GLN A 248 -14.41 -14.38 11.66
C GLN A 248 -13.46 -14.80 10.54
N GLU A 249 -13.95 -15.56 9.55
CA GLU A 249 -13.17 -15.96 8.39
C GLU A 249 -12.68 -14.74 7.58
N ALA A 250 -13.57 -13.78 7.30
CA ALA A 250 -13.20 -12.56 6.60
C ALA A 250 -12.18 -11.73 7.40
N PHE A 251 -12.38 -11.65 8.71
CA PHE A 251 -11.48 -10.95 9.63
C PHE A 251 -10.07 -11.57 9.65
N ASP A 252 -9.98 -12.89 9.71
CA ASP A 252 -8.72 -13.62 9.66
C ASP A 252 -7.99 -13.42 8.33
N LYS A 253 -8.71 -13.43 7.19
CA LYS A 253 -8.15 -13.18 5.85
C LYS A 253 -7.60 -11.76 5.73
N TYR A 254 -8.42 -10.77 6.03
CA TYR A 254 -8.10 -9.38 5.70
C TYR A 254 -7.14 -8.72 6.67
N PHE A 255 -7.10 -9.15 7.92
CA PHE A 255 -6.03 -8.75 8.83
C PHE A 255 -4.65 -9.15 8.28
N TRP A 256 -4.49 -10.40 7.84
CA TRP A 256 -3.24 -10.86 7.25
C TRP A 256 -2.87 -10.11 5.97
N ARG A 257 -3.87 -9.84 5.13
CA ARG A 257 -3.66 -9.08 3.89
C ARG A 257 -3.21 -7.64 4.18
N GLY A 258 -3.79 -6.98 5.17
CA GLY A 258 -3.36 -5.67 5.65
C GLY A 258 -1.95 -5.71 6.20
N HIS A 259 -1.67 -6.65 7.11
CA HIS A 259 -0.35 -6.84 7.68
C HIS A 259 0.74 -6.99 6.61
N ILE A 260 0.56 -7.95 5.71
CA ILE A 260 1.63 -8.28 4.74
C ILE A 260 1.92 -7.14 3.75
N PHE A 261 0.95 -6.28 3.46
CA PHE A 261 1.13 -5.16 2.54
C PHE A 261 1.41 -3.85 3.28
N ILE A 262 0.52 -3.42 4.17
CA ILE A 262 0.60 -2.09 4.79
C ILE A 262 1.79 -2.01 5.74
N ASP A 263 2.00 -3.01 6.59
CA ASP A 263 3.13 -3.00 7.53
C ASP A 263 4.47 -3.11 6.81
N ALA A 264 4.56 -3.89 5.73
CA ALA A 264 5.75 -3.95 4.91
C ALA A 264 6.05 -2.60 4.25
N PHE A 265 5.02 -1.96 3.67
CA PHE A 265 5.16 -0.68 2.98
C PHE A 265 5.47 0.46 3.94
N LEU A 266 4.64 0.66 4.96
CA LEU A 266 4.80 1.76 5.92
C LEU A 266 6.03 1.59 6.81
N GLY A 267 6.34 0.36 7.23
CA GLY A 267 7.56 0.07 7.96
C GLY A 267 8.82 0.37 7.15
N THR A 268 8.81 0.04 5.86
CA THR A 268 9.90 0.39 4.94
C THR A 268 9.99 1.89 4.74
N LEU A 269 8.85 2.56 4.55
CA LEU A 269 8.80 4.02 4.39
C LEU A 269 9.35 4.74 5.61
N THR A 270 8.88 4.37 6.80
CA THR A 270 9.25 5.02 8.06
C THR A 270 10.72 4.80 8.41
N ASP A 271 11.22 3.57 8.25
CA ASP A 271 12.54 3.20 8.75
C ASP A 271 13.65 3.36 7.70
N TYR A 272 13.36 3.12 6.41
CA TYR A 272 14.38 3.14 5.35
C TYR A 272 14.34 4.37 4.46
N PHE A 273 13.14 4.88 4.15
CA PHE A 273 13.01 6.02 3.24
C PHE A 273 13.10 7.37 3.95
N SER A 274 13.23 7.36 5.25
CA SER A 274 13.42 8.54 6.08
C SER A 274 14.85 8.58 6.63
N VAL A 275 15.50 9.71 6.51
CA VAL A 275 16.76 9.99 7.21
C VAL A 275 16.45 10.54 8.61
N ASN A 276 15.45 11.40 8.71
CA ASN A 276 14.98 11.99 9.97
C ASN A 276 13.84 11.15 10.55
N ARG A 277 14.19 10.06 11.23
CA ARG A 277 13.23 9.08 11.76
C ARG A 277 12.56 9.59 13.03
N ILE A 278 11.25 9.49 13.09
CA ILE A 278 10.44 9.87 14.29
C ILE A 278 10.40 8.76 15.33
N GLY A 279 10.82 7.55 15.00
CA GLY A 279 10.84 6.35 15.83
C GLY A 279 11.01 5.12 14.96
N CYS A 280 10.99 3.93 15.53
CA CYS A 280 10.99 2.69 14.76
C CYS A 280 9.57 2.15 14.58
N TYR A 281 9.28 1.63 13.40
CA TYR A 281 7.94 1.15 13.04
C TYR A 281 7.43 0.06 13.98
N LYS A 282 8.29 -0.84 14.42
CA LYS A 282 7.96 -1.89 15.39
C LYS A 282 7.26 -1.36 16.63
N ASN A 283 7.74 -0.25 17.21
CA ASN A 283 7.15 0.32 18.42
C ASN A 283 5.82 1.02 18.11
N MET A 284 5.70 1.66 16.95
CA MET A 284 4.45 2.26 16.49
C MET A 284 3.37 1.20 16.30
N TRP A 285 3.74 0.08 15.67
CA TRP A 285 2.83 -1.05 15.47
C TRP A 285 2.36 -1.65 16.79
N GLN A 286 3.27 -1.82 17.75
CA GLN A 286 2.89 -2.30 19.09
C GLN A 286 1.81 -1.39 19.70
N GLN A 287 2.02 -0.09 19.68
CA GLN A 287 1.06 0.87 20.23
C GLN A 287 -0.28 0.83 19.49
N TRP A 288 -0.26 0.97 18.16
CA TRP A 288 -1.51 1.18 17.41
C TRP A 288 -2.27 -0.11 17.11
N VAL A 289 -1.55 -1.19 16.78
CA VAL A 289 -2.21 -2.46 16.47
C VAL A 289 -2.48 -3.28 17.73
N MET A 290 -1.50 -3.44 18.61
CA MET A 290 -1.67 -4.31 19.77
C MET A 290 -2.41 -3.61 20.90
N ASP A 291 -1.97 -2.42 21.30
CA ASP A 291 -2.52 -1.77 22.49
C ASP A 291 -3.86 -1.10 22.16
N ASP A 292 -3.96 -0.36 21.05
CA ASP A 292 -5.17 0.36 20.69
C ASP A 292 -6.19 -0.53 19.96
N TRP A 293 -5.79 -1.17 18.84
CA TRP A 293 -6.75 -1.93 18.05
C TRP A 293 -7.16 -3.24 18.73
N VAL A 294 -6.22 -4.11 19.07
CA VAL A 294 -6.53 -5.38 19.73
C VAL A 294 -7.05 -5.11 21.15
N GLY A 295 -6.33 -4.31 21.93
CA GLY A 295 -6.66 -4.05 23.34
C GLY A 295 -7.94 -3.26 23.57
N SER A 296 -8.39 -2.48 22.59
CA SER A 296 -9.59 -1.65 22.72
C SER A 296 -10.70 -2.00 21.73
N PHE A 297 -10.41 -1.98 20.44
CA PHE A 297 -11.46 -2.18 19.42
C PHE A 297 -11.93 -3.64 19.40
N ILE A 298 -11.01 -4.61 19.28
CA ILE A 298 -11.35 -6.04 19.25
C ILE A 298 -11.95 -6.50 20.56
N ALA A 299 -11.40 -6.07 21.69
CA ALA A 299 -11.93 -6.41 23.01
C ALA A 299 -13.42 -6.03 23.16
N ARG A 300 -13.88 -4.95 22.52
CA ARG A 300 -15.32 -4.59 22.52
C ARG A 300 -16.17 -5.54 21.69
N LEU A 301 -15.59 -6.23 20.73
CA LEU A 301 -16.30 -7.15 19.84
C LEU A 301 -16.36 -8.59 20.39
N GLU A 302 -15.56 -8.92 21.40
CA GLU A 302 -15.59 -10.24 22.07
C GLU A 302 -16.97 -10.58 22.63
N LYS A 303 -17.73 -9.57 23.10
CA LYS A 303 -19.11 -9.75 23.56
C LYS A 303 -20.07 -10.28 22.49
N PHE A 304 -19.71 -10.16 21.22
CA PHE A 304 -20.45 -10.72 20.07
C PHE A 304 -19.87 -12.06 19.60
N GLY A 305 -18.86 -12.60 20.31
CA GLY A 305 -18.21 -13.87 19.98
C GLY A 305 -17.04 -13.75 18.98
N LEU A 306 -16.73 -12.54 18.47
CA LEU A 306 -15.60 -12.32 17.59
C LEU A 306 -14.29 -12.44 18.36
N LYS A 307 -13.31 -13.14 17.79
CA LYS A 307 -11.98 -13.34 18.36
C LYS A 307 -10.95 -12.50 17.61
N ALA A 308 -9.80 -12.27 18.24
CA ALA A 308 -8.64 -11.71 17.59
C ALA A 308 -8.30 -12.52 16.31
N PRO A 309 -7.73 -11.88 15.27
CA PRO A 309 -7.41 -12.57 14.03
C PRO A 309 -6.51 -13.78 14.25
N ARG A 310 -6.82 -14.88 13.58
CA ARG A 310 -6.08 -16.15 13.68
C ARG A 310 -4.56 -15.99 13.48
N TRP A 311 -4.16 -15.06 12.56
CA TRP A 311 -2.78 -14.88 12.17
C TRP A 311 -2.07 -13.73 12.93
N LEU A 312 -2.70 -13.19 13.97
CA LEU A 312 -2.09 -12.15 14.80
C LEU A 312 -0.75 -12.56 15.44
N PRO A 313 -0.59 -13.80 15.97
CA PRO A 313 0.71 -14.21 16.51
C PRO A 313 1.83 -14.19 15.47
N GLN A 314 1.56 -14.64 14.24
CA GLN A 314 2.53 -14.62 13.14
C GLN A 314 2.88 -13.19 12.72
N ALA A 315 1.90 -12.28 12.74
CA ALA A 315 2.15 -10.87 12.47
C ALA A 315 3.07 -10.26 13.54
N GLN A 316 2.87 -10.59 14.81
CA GLN A 316 3.76 -10.14 15.90
C GLN A 316 5.20 -10.65 15.73
N GLU A 317 5.38 -11.89 15.26
CA GLU A 317 6.70 -12.44 14.94
C GLU A 317 7.35 -11.76 13.73
N ASN A 318 6.55 -11.30 12.76
CA ASN A 318 7.04 -10.66 11.54
C ASN A 318 7.44 -9.20 11.76
N ILE A 319 6.73 -8.46 12.60
CA ILE A 319 6.90 -7.01 12.74
C ILE A 319 8.33 -6.56 13.00
N PRO A 320 9.17 -7.24 13.78
CA PRO A 320 10.56 -6.84 13.95
C PRO A 320 11.42 -6.96 12.69
N TRP A 321 10.92 -7.59 11.62
CA TRP A 321 11.73 -7.99 10.46
C TRP A 321 11.09 -7.71 9.09
N ILE A 322 9.77 -7.51 9.01
CA ILE A 322 9.04 -7.40 7.75
C ILE A 322 9.51 -6.22 6.88
N ASN A 323 9.73 -5.07 7.49
CA ASN A 323 10.23 -3.87 6.82
C ASN A 323 11.65 -4.04 6.28
N HIS A 324 12.50 -4.77 6.99
CA HIS A 324 13.89 -5.02 6.56
C HIS A 324 13.93 -5.92 5.33
N SER A 325 13.14 -6.99 5.34
CA SER A 325 13.01 -7.90 4.20
C SER A 325 12.34 -7.21 3.01
N ALA A 326 11.34 -6.37 3.25
CA ALA A 326 10.68 -5.59 2.21
C ALA A 326 11.63 -4.56 1.59
N ALA A 327 12.39 -3.83 2.40
CA ALA A 327 13.41 -2.90 1.92
C ALA A 327 14.47 -3.61 1.10
N MET A 328 15.01 -4.72 1.60
CA MET A 328 15.99 -5.52 0.88
C MET A 328 15.46 -5.95 -0.49
N ALA A 329 14.21 -6.43 -0.57
CA ALA A 329 13.59 -6.80 -1.85
C ALA A 329 13.44 -5.60 -2.78
N ALA A 330 12.97 -4.46 -2.27
CA ALA A 330 12.79 -3.24 -3.06
C ALA A 330 14.11 -2.73 -3.64
N PHE A 331 15.17 -2.72 -2.84
CA PHE A 331 16.50 -2.27 -3.29
C PHE A 331 17.18 -3.29 -4.21
N ALA A 332 17.01 -4.59 -3.94
CA ALA A 332 17.60 -5.64 -4.77
C ALA A 332 17.00 -5.69 -6.17
N LEU A 333 15.73 -5.38 -6.31
CA LEU A 333 15.02 -5.36 -7.58
C LEU A 333 15.21 -4.05 -8.36
N TRP A 334 15.98 -3.08 -7.81
CA TRP A 334 16.38 -1.92 -8.59
C TRP A 334 17.36 -2.34 -9.68
N PRO A 335 17.28 -1.87 -10.94
CA PRO A 335 16.37 -0.85 -11.49
C PRO A 335 14.97 -1.36 -11.88
N VAL A 336 14.60 -2.59 -11.58
CA VAL A 336 13.23 -3.11 -11.79
C VAL A 336 12.24 -2.42 -10.86
N ALA A 337 12.69 -2.08 -9.64
CA ALA A 337 11.95 -1.21 -8.75
C ALA A 337 11.83 0.19 -9.37
N PHE A 338 10.82 0.89 -8.94
CA PHE A 338 10.42 2.17 -9.50
C PHE A 338 11.41 3.31 -9.20
N TRP A 339 12.22 3.19 -8.16
CA TRP A 339 13.13 4.22 -7.67
C TRP A 339 14.41 3.61 -7.11
N ARG A 340 15.42 4.44 -7.07
CA ARG A 340 16.67 4.16 -6.39
C ARG A 340 16.75 5.01 -5.12
N PHE A 341 17.21 4.40 -4.04
CA PHE A 341 17.51 5.09 -2.80
C PHE A 341 19.00 5.39 -2.68
N ASP A 342 19.31 6.38 -1.84
CA ASP A 342 20.68 6.55 -1.38
C ASP A 342 21.16 5.31 -0.65
N VAL A 343 22.46 5.11 -0.75
CA VAL A 343 23.14 4.01 -0.06
C VAL A 343 23.01 4.23 1.46
N MET A 344 22.74 3.15 2.18
CA MET A 344 22.68 3.14 3.64
C MET A 344 23.98 3.66 4.26
N SER A 345 23.90 4.67 5.11
CA SER A 345 25.04 5.22 5.83
C SER A 345 25.41 4.36 7.05
N ASP A 346 26.62 4.58 7.61
CA ASP A 346 27.01 3.92 8.86
C ASP A 346 26.09 4.35 10.01
N GLN A 347 25.58 5.58 9.97
CA GLN A 347 24.60 6.07 10.93
C GLN A 347 23.28 5.32 10.81
N ASP A 348 22.82 5.06 9.58
CA ASP A 348 21.62 4.23 9.35
C ASP A 348 21.81 2.83 9.92
N CYS A 349 22.93 2.18 9.62
CA CYS A 349 23.24 0.84 10.12
C CYS A 349 23.28 0.79 11.67
N ALA A 350 23.89 1.80 12.29
CA ALA A 350 23.93 1.91 13.75
C ALA A 350 22.53 2.11 14.36
N TRP A 351 21.68 2.93 13.69
CA TRP A 351 20.31 3.14 14.12
C TRP A 351 19.49 1.84 14.02
N PHE A 352 19.62 1.08 12.91
CA PHE A 352 18.93 -0.20 12.76
C PHE A 352 19.36 -1.21 13.82
N GLU A 353 20.67 -1.38 14.05
CA GLU A 353 21.14 -2.33 15.06
C GLU A 353 20.67 -1.95 16.47
N SER A 354 20.62 -0.64 16.79
CA SER A 354 20.13 -0.14 18.08
C SER A 354 18.62 -0.41 18.29
N ASN A 355 17.79 -0.22 17.25
CA ASN A 355 16.34 -0.37 17.35
C ASN A 355 15.87 -1.80 17.06
N TYR A 356 16.64 -2.57 16.30
CA TYR A 356 16.37 -3.96 15.88
C TYR A 356 17.62 -4.81 16.16
N PRO A 357 17.87 -5.21 17.42
CA PRO A 357 19.07 -5.95 17.79
C PRO A 357 19.26 -7.21 16.95
N GLY A 358 20.45 -7.39 16.37
CA GLY A 358 20.75 -8.47 15.44
C GLY A 358 20.49 -8.14 13.97
N TRP A 359 20.05 -6.91 13.66
CA TRP A 359 19.82 -6.47 12.28
C TRP A 359 21.06 -6.65 11.39
N TYR A 360 22.23 -6.28 11.88
CA TYR A 360 23.49 -6.37 11.13
C TYR A 360 23.84 -7.82 10.76
N ASN A 361 23.59 -8.78 11.65
CA ASN A 361 23.83 -10.20 11.37
C ASN A 361 22.97 -10.73 10.23
N HIS A 362 21.74 -10.23 10.08
CA HIS A 362 20.80 -10.69 9.07
C HIS A 362 20.91 -9.91 7.75
N TYR A 363 21.14 -8.60 7.82
CA TYR A 363 21.02 -7.70 6.66
C TYR A 363 22.30 -6.93 6.34
N GLY A 364 23.23 -6.79 7.27
CA GLY A 364 24.46 -5.97 7.11
C GLY A 364 25.25 -6.32 5.86
N LYS A 365 25.46 -7.61 5.59
CA LYS A 365 26.20 -8.08 4.40
C LYS A 365 25.52 -7.68 3.08
N PHE A 366 24.19 -7.68 3.04
CA PHE A 366 23.46 -7.21 1.88
C PHE A 366 23.74 -5.73 1.62
N TRP A 367 23.65 -4.91 2.66
CA TRP A 367 23.85 -3.46 2.53
C TRP A 367 25.30 -3.08 2.23
N GLU A 368 26.27 -3.80 2.76
CA GLU A 368 27.69 -3.64 2.38
C GLU A 368 27.91 -3.94 0.90
N ALA A 369 27.37 -5.07 0.42
CA ALA A 369 27.43 -5.42 -0.99
C ALA A 369 26.68 -4.42 -1.88
N TYR A 370 25.50 -3.97 -1.45
CA TYR A 370 24.73 -2.96 -2.15
C TYR A 370 25.51 -1.65 -2.33
N ARG A 371 26.20 -1.17 -1.31
CA ARG A 371 27.06 0.01 -1.39
C ARG A 371 28.13 -0.14 -2.48
N SER A 372 28.72 -1.33 -2.61
CA SER A 372 29.76 -1.60 -3.61
C SER A 372 29.21 -1.66 -5.04
N MET A 373 27.93 -1.90 -5.22
CA MET A 373 27.25 -2.03 -6.51
C MET A 373 26.50 -0.78 -6.95
N ALA A 374 26.65 0.34 -6.25
CA ALA A 374 25.81 1.53 -6.46
C ALA A 374 25.96 2.19 -7.85
N ASP A 375 27.00 1.84 -8.63
CA ASP A 375 27.22 2.34 -9.99
C ASP A 375 27.06 1.19 -11.02
N PRO A 376 26.00 1.19 -11.86
CA PRO A 376 25.79 0.14 -12.88
C PRO A 376 26.87 0.14 -13.96
N ARG A 377 27.61 1.24 -14.13
CA ARG A 377 28.74 1.30 -15.06
C ARG A 377 29.89 0.41 -14.61
N GLN A 378 29.91 -0.05 -13.39
CA GLN A 378 30.87 -1.03 -12.87
C GLN A 378 30.46 -2.48 -13.16
N GLY A 379 29.41 -2.72 -13.91
CA GLY A 379 29.04 -4.04 -14.43
C GLY A 379 28.20 -4.91 -13.51
N GLN A 380 27.61 -4.35 -12.43
CA GLN A 380 26.70 -5.07 -11.55
C GLN A 380 25.49 -4.21 -11.15
N ILE A 381 24.38 -4.86 -10.82
CA ILE A 381 23.17 -4.24 -10.26
C ILE A 381 22.73 -5.01 -8.99
N PRO A 382 21.98 -4.35 -8.08
CA PRO A 382 21.58 -4.98 -6.81
C PRO A 382 20.84 -6.30 -6.96
N ALA A 383 20.06 -6.51 -8.03
CA ALA A 383 19.38 -7.78 -8.29
C ALA A 383 20.33 -8.98 -8.39
N GLN A 384 21.60 -8.77 -8.75
CA GLN A 384 22.60 -9.81 -8.84
C GLN A 384 23.17 -10.26 -7.48
N LEU A 385 22.79 -9.60 -6.38
CA LEU A 385 23.13 -10.06 -5.01
C LEU A 385 22.42 -11.36 -4.64
N PHE A 386 21.38 -11.73 -5.37
CA PHE A 386 20.65 -12.95 -5.14
C PHE A 386 20.96 -13.99 -6.21
N PRO A 387 20.99 -15.29 -5.84
CA PRO A 387 21.14 -16.36 -6.81
C PRO A 387 19.95 -16.43 -7.79
N SER A 388 18.79 -16.00 -7.34
CA SER A 388 17.57 -15.81 -8.15
C SER A 388 16.71 -14.73 -7.51
N LEU A 389 15.88 -14.05 -8.31
CA LEU A 389 14.88 -13.14 -7.77
C LEU A 389 13.86 -13.92 -6.92
N PRO A 390 13.35 -13.33 -5.81
CA PRO A 390 12.35 -14.02 -5.00
C PRO A 390 11.05 -14.19 -5.80
N PRO A 391 10.38 -15.36 -5.75
CA PRO A 391 9.08 -15.51 -6.41
C PRO A 391 8.04 -14.58 -5.77
N LEU A 392 7.01 -14.22 -6.54
CA LEU A 392 5.86 -13.50 -5.99
C LEU A 392 4.86 -14.47 -5.37
N CYS A 393 4.32 -14.08 -4.23
CA CYS A 393 3.24 -14.83 -3.60
C CYS A 393 1.98 -14.84 -4.47
N GLN A 394 1.39 -16.01 -4.68
CA GLN A 394 0.19 -16.18 -5.51
C GLN A 394 -1.04 -15.42 -4.96
N VAL A 395 -1.06 -15.09 -3.68
CA VAL A 395 -2.19 -14.42 -3.02
C VAL A 395 -1.94 -12.93 -2.84
N CYS A 396 -0.86 -12.53 -2.18
CA CYS A 396 -0.62 -11.13 -1.84
C CYS A 396 0.28 -10.40 -2.84
N GLN A 397 0.86 -11.10 -3.79
CA GLN A 397 1.77 -10.57 -4.82
C GLN A 397 3.04 -9.88 -4.26
N MET A 398 3.31 -10.05 -2.96
CA MET A 398 4.57 -9.62 -2.35
C MET A 398 5.71 -10.56 -2.74
N PRO A 399 6.93 -10.05 -2.89
CA PRO A 399 8.11 -10.92 -2.99
C PRO A 399 8.24 -11.83 -1.76
N CYS A 400 8.51 -13.12 -1.97
CA CYS A 400 8.56 -14.11 -0.90
C CYS A 400 9.92 -14.09 -0.19
N VAL A 401 10.20 -13.05 0.58
CA VAL A 401 11.45 -12.84 1.33
C VAL A 401 11.25 -12.73 2.84
N PHE A 402 10.06 -13.07 3.34
CA PHE A 402 9.65 -12.85 4.73
C PHE A 402 9.84 -14.09 5.61
N PRO A 403 9.94 -13.86 6.94
CA PRO A 403 10.14 -12.59 7.65
C PRO A 403 11.62 -12.19 7.73
N ARG A 404 12.54 -13.13 7.77
CA ARG A 404 14.00 -12.93 7.81
C ARG A 404 14.70 -13.86 6.84
N PRO A 405 15.91 -13.55 6.39
CA PRO A 405 16.68 -14.43 5.49
C PRO A 405 16.94 -15.84 6.04
N ASP A 406 17.02 -16.00 7.36
CA ASP A 406 17.25 -17.27 8.05
C ASP A 406 15.95 -18.03 8.42
N ILE A 407 14.79 -17.41 8.24
CA ILE A 407 13.48 -18.04 8.46
C ILE A 407 12.80 -18.21 7.11
N ASN A 408 12.86 -19.42 6.59
CA ASN A 408 12.23 -19.73 5.30
C ASN A 408 10.76 -20.10 5.50
N ASN A 409 9.87 -19.12 5.38
CA ASN A 409 8.42 -19.33 5.36
C ASN A 409 7.89 -19.53 3.92
N LEU A 410 8.75 -19.48 2.92
CA LEU A 410 8.40 -19.70 1.53
C LEU A 410 7.89 -21.12 1.34
N ARG A 411 6.69 -21.22 0.78
CA ARG A 411 6.05 -22.49 0.43
C ARG A 411 5.90 -22.54 -1.09
N ILE A 412 6.61 -23.46 -1.72
CA ILE A 412 6.44 -23.76 -3.16
C ILE A 412 5.72 -25.08 -3.26
N VAL A 413 4.49 -25.02 -3.72
CA VAL A 413 3.60 -26.19 -3.81
C VAL A 413 2.92 -26.24 -5.18
N GLU A 414 2.56 -27.45 -5.59
CA GLU A 414 1.76 -27.63 -6.80
C GLU A 414 0.28 -27.46 -6.45
N LYS A 415 -0.35 -26.45 -7.01
CA LYS A 415 -1.78 -26.15 -6.84
C LYS A 415 -2.38 -25.83 -8.22
N ALA A 416 -3.52 -26.44 -8.53
CA ALA A 416 -4.20 -26.30 -9.81
C ALA A 416 -3.26 -26.52 -11.03
N GLY A 417 -2.46 -27.60 -10.98
CA GLY A 417 -1.59 -28.04 -12.07
C GLY A 417 -0.37 -27.17 -12.35
N LYS A 418 0.02 -26.28 -11.41
CA LYS A 418 1.15 -25.37 -11.57
C LYS A 418 1.90 -25.18 -10.26
N LYS A 419 3.24 -25.02 -10.30
CA LYS A 419 4.01 -24.58 -9.13
C LYS A 419 3.60 -23.16 -8.77
N ARG A 420 3.31 -22.92 -7.49
CA ARG A 420 2.94 -21.61 -6.94
C ARG A 420 3.73 -21.34 -5.67
N ALA A 421 4.09 -20.10 -5.48
CA ALA A 421 4.75 -19.64 -4.26
C ALA A 421 3.74 -18.97 -3.33
N PHE A 422 3.89 -19.22 -2.04
CA PHE A 422 3.16 -18.53 -0.98
C PHE A 422 4.17 -18.03 0.06
N CYS A 423 4.06 -16.77 0.43
CA CYS A 423 4.97 -16.16 1.40
C CYS A 423 4.76 -16.70 2.83
N SER A 424 3.65 -17.39 3.09
CA SER A 424 3.25 -17.87 4.41
C SER A 424 2.18 -18.96 4.32
N GLU A 425 1.96 -19.64 5.43
CA GLU A 425 0.84 -20.57 5.60
C GLU A 425 -0.52 -19.84 5.48
N ALA A 426 -0.60 -18.60 5.96
CA ALA A 426 -1.82 -17.80 5.86
C ALA A 426 -2.22 -17.55 4.39
N CYS A 427 -1.26 -17.22 3.53
CA CYS A 427 -1.54 -17.04 2.11
C CYS A 427 -1.91 -18.35 1.41
N GLU A 428 -1.27 -19.47 1.76
CA GLU A 428 -1.66 -20.79 1.22
C GLU A 428 -3.08 -21.16 1.68
N TRP A 429 -3.40 -20.97 2.96
CA TRP A 429 -4.74 -21.19 3.51
C TRP A 429 -5.81 -20.37 2.78
N MET A 430 -5.56 -19.07 2.51
CA MET A 430 -6.49 -18.24 1.75
C MET A 430 -6.69 -18.75 0.32
N PHE A 431 -5.61 -19.19 -0.32
CA PHE A 431 -5.72 -19.79 -1.65
C PHE A 431 -6.59 -21.05 -1.64
N ASP A 432 -6.44 -21.91 -0.64
CA ASP A 432 -7.24 -23.14 -0.53
C ASP A 432 -8.72 -22.86 -0.26
N LEU A 433 -9.04 -21.76 0.43
CA LEU A 433 -10.44 -21.34 0.65
C LEU A 433 -11.09 -20.80 -0.65
N GLU A 434 -10.37 -19.99 -1.41
CA GLU A 434 -10.92 -19.25 -2.55
C GLU A 434 -9.98 -19.30 -3.76
N PRO A 435 -9.64 -20.49 -4.30
CA PRO A 435 -8.60 -20.60 -5.33
C PRO A 435 -8.92 -19.78 -6.58
N GLN A 436 -10.19 -19.71 -6.97
CA GLN A 436 -10.62 -18.96 -8.17
C GLN A 436 -10.29 -17.47 -8.09
N ARG A 437 -10.29 -16.92 -6.89
CA ARG A 437 -9.94 -15.51 -6.66
C ARG A 437 -8.50 -15.18 -7.03
N TYR A 438 -7.59 -16.15 -6.85
CA TYR A 438 -6.15 -15.94 -6.96
C TYR A 438 -5.52 -16.57 -8.21
N LEU A 439 -6.23 -17.43 -8.93
CA LEU A 439 -5.71 -18.11 -10.11
C LEU A 439 -5.34 -17.16 -11.24
N GLY A 440 -6.01 -16.01 -11.34
CA GLY A 440 -5.75 -15.00 -12.35
C GLY A 440 -4.53 -14.12 -12.08
N TYR A 441 -3.94 -14.16 -10.87
CA TYR A 441 -2.72 -13.42 -10.59
C TYR A 441 -1.54 -14.06 -11.31
N LEU A 442 -0.92 -13.26 -12.19
CA LEU A 442 0.28 -13.67 -12.91
C LEU A 442 1.51 -13.32 -12.08
N ASN A 443 2.46 -14.25 -12.04
CA ASN A 443 3.79 -13.93 -11.58
C ASN A 443 4.40 -12.91 -12.56
N TRP A 444 4.85 -11.76 -12.03
CA TRP A 444 5.47 -10.72 -12.84
C TRP A 444 6.68 -11.25 -13.64
N TYR A 445 7.48 -12.11 -13.05
CA TYR A 445 8.63 -12.73 -13.72
C TYR A 445 8.20 -13.67 -14.84
N GLU A 446 7.10 -14.42 -14.67
CA GLU A 446 6.56 -15.26 -15.73
C GLU A 446 6.18 -14.45 -16.98
N LYS A 447 5.61 -13.26 -16.78
CA LYS A 447 5.24 -12.33 -17.86
C LYS A 447 6.44 -11.88 -18.67
N PHE A 448 7.59 -11.71 -18.02
CA PHE A 448 8.81 -11.16 -18.63
C PHE A 448 9.96 -12.16 -18.74
N ASP A 449 9.69 -13.44 -18.50
CA ASP A 449 10.69 -14.52 -18.59
C ASP A 449 11.44 -14.52 -19.92
N GLY A 450 12.77 -14.58 -19.87
CA GLY A 450 13.65 -14.58 -21.03
C GLY A 450 13.85 -13.20 -21.69
N ARG A 451 13.31 -12.12 -21.12
CA ARG A 451 13.43 -10.78 -21.69
C ARG A 451 14.57 -10.00 -21.04
N ASP A 452 15.20 -9.14 -21.82
CA ASP A 452 16.19 -8.19 -21.32
C ASP A 452 15.52 -7.14 -20.41
N LEU A 453 16.11 -6.89 -19.25
CA LEU A 453 15.58 -5.95 -18.25
C LEU A 453 15.39 -4.54 -18.83
N ALA A 454 16.32 -4.06 -19.65
CA ALA A 454 16.23 -2.73 -20.24
C ALA A 454 15.00 -2.58 -21.15
N ASP A 455 14.67 -3.62 -21.92
CA ASP A 455 13.48 -3.59 -22.78
C ASP A 455 12.18 -3.58 -21.97
N VAL A 456 12.16 -4.29 -20.84
CA VAL A 456 11.01 -4.29 -19.92
C VAL A 456 10.85 -2.94 -19.23
N ILE A 457 11.93 -2.29 -18.79
CA ILE A 457 11.91 -0.94 -18.21
C ILE A 457 11.33 0.07 -19.21
N VAL A 458 11.75 0.01 -20.48
CA VAL A 458 11.23 0.88 -21.54
C VAL A 458 9.74 0.62 -21.78
N GLU A 459 9.34 -0.65 -21.92
CA GLU A 459 7.92 -1.02 -22.14
C GLU A 459 7.02 -0.53 -21.00
N LEU A 460 7.50 -0.62 -19.76
CA LEU A 460 6.75 -0.17 -18.58
C LEU A 460 6.78 1.35 -18.39
N GLY A 461 7.55 2.08 -19.20
CA GLY A 461 7.61 3.54 -19.17
C GLY A 461 8.45 4.10 -18.01
N TYR A 462 9.36 3.32 -17.42
CA TYR A 462 10.22 3.75 -16.31
C TYR A 462 11.45 4.52 -16.79
N ILE A 463 11.25 5.34 -17.80
CA ILE A 463 12.25 6.24 -18.37
C ILE A 463 11.76 7.68 -18.33
N ARG A 464 12.70 8.61 -18.24
CA ARG A 464 12.42 10.04 -18.29
C ARG A 464 11.94 10.46 -19.68
N PRO A 465 11.40 11.69 -19.85
CA PRO A 465 10.96 12.21 -21.16
C PRO A 465 12.03 12.20 -22.24
N ASP A 466 13.31 12.14 -21.89
CA ASP A 466 14.43 12.03 -22.84
C ASP A 466 14.48 10.66 -23.55
N GLY A 467 13.69 9.69 -23.10
CA GLY A 467 13.63 8.32 -23.65
C GLY A 467 14.85 7.46 -23.39
N LYS A 468 15.79 7.90 -22.56
CA LYS A 468 17.06 7.22 -22.28
C LYS A 468 17.34 7.04 -20.81
N THR A 469 17.13 8.07 -20.00
CA THR A 469 17.48 8.10 -18.58
C THR A 469 16.40 7.41 -17.74
N LEU A 470 16.79 6.60 -16.77
CA LEU A 470 15.85 5.95 -15.85
C LEU A 470 15.18 6.97 -14.93
N ILE A 471 13.90 6.77 -14.64
CA ILE A 471 13.13 7.62 -13.74
C ILE A 471 13.65 7.54 -12.30
N ALA A 472 13.95 6.36 -11.84
CA ALA A 472 14.25 6.05 -10.45
C ALA A 472 15.67 6.47 -10.06
N GLN A 473 15.94 7.77 -10.02
CA GLN A 473 17.26 8.28 -9.71
C GLN A 473 17.23 9.60 -8.95
N PRO A 474 18.18 9.82 -8.02
CA PRO A 474 18.37 11.11 -7.40
C PRO A 474 18.73 12.16 -8.48
N HIS A 475 18.14 13.34 -8.38
CA HIS A 475 18.38 14.44 -9.32
C HIS A 475 19.62 15.27 -8.99
N LEU A 476 20.28 15.03 -7.85
CA LEU A 476 21.34 15.88 -7.32
C LEU A 476 22.65 15.84 -8.12
N ASN A 477 22.90 14.78 -8.85
CA ASN A 477 24.09 14.68 -9.68
C ASN A 477 23.74 14.07 -11.06
N PRO A 478 23.58 14.91 -12.09
CA PRO A 478 23.28 14.45 -13.45
C PRO A 478 24.30 13.43 -14.00
N ASP A 479 25.57 13.49 -13.56
CA ASP A 479 26.61 12.57 -14.02
C ASP A 479 26.41 11.14 -13.49
N ASN A 480 25.59 10.97 -12.46
CA ASN A 480 25.23 9.66 -11.89
C ASN A 480 23.93 9.11 -12.45
N LEU A 481 23.30 9.78 -13.38
CA LEU A 481 22.05 9.28 -13.99
C LEU A 481 22.35 8.06 -14.86
N TRP A 482 21.62 6.99 -14.62
CA TRP A 482 21.72 5.76 -15.40
C TRP A 482 20.86 5.84 -16.64
N THR A 483 21.39 5.29 -17.71
CA THR A 483 20.70 5.22 -18.99
C THR A 483 20.26 3.78 -19.27
N ILE A 484 19.34 3.65 -20.21
CA ILE A 484 18.94 2.32 -20.71
C ILE A 484 20.14 1.58 -21.31
N ASP A 485 21.10 2.30 -21.91
CA ASP A 485 22.29 1.69 -22.46
C ASP A 485 23.24 1.16 -21.35
N ASP A 486 23.23 1.78 -20.17
CA ASP A 486 23.95 1.23 -19.01
C ASP A 486 23.36 -0.12 -18.61
N ILE A 487 22.02 -0.23 -18.56
CA ILE A 487 21.34 -1.48 -18.21
C ILE A 487 21.55 -2.55 -19.29
N ARG A 488 21.45 -2.20 -20.57
CA ARG A 488 21.71 -3.16 -21.68
C ARG A 488 23.09 -3.76 -21.63
N ARG A 489 24.11 -2.98 -21.23
CA ARG A 489 25.50 -3.49 -21.07
C ARG A 489 25.59 -4.60 -20.05
N LEU A 490 24.72 -4.62 -19.05
CA LEU A 490 24.69 -5.65 -18.00
C LEU A 490 24.15 -6.99 -18.51
N LYS A 491 23.43 -7.01 -19.64
CA LYS A 491 22.83 -8.20 -20.22
C LYS A 491 22.02 -9.01 -19.20
N PHE A 492 21.18 -8.30 -18.44
CA PHE A 492 20.36 -8.92 -17.40
C PHE A 492 19.08 -9.46 -17.99
N GLU A 493 19.02 -10.78 -18.11
CA GLU A 493 17.83 -11.50 -18.54
C GLU A 493 16.95 -11.82 -17.31
N ILE A 494 15.68 -11.43 -17.35
CA ILE A 494 14.71 -11.75 -16.31
C ILE A 494 14.38 -13.25 -16.40
N LYS A 495 14.45 -13.97 -15.26
CA LYS A 495 14.11 -15.39 -15.16
C LYS A 495 13.04 -15.61 -14.12
N ASP A 496 12.04 -16.41 -14.48
CA ASP A 496 11.02 -16.85 -13.55
C ASP A 496 11.62 -17.83 -12.54
N PRO A 497 11.67 -17.50 -11.25
CA PRO A 497 12.27 -18.36 -10.24
C PRO A 497 11.49 -19.67 -9.99
N LEU A 498 10.24 -19.78 -10.45
CA LEU A 498 9.44 -20.99 -10.33
C LEU A 498 9.66 -21.99 -11.48
N ARG A 499 10.34 -21.58 -12.53
CA ARG A 499 10.71 -22.44 -13.65
C ARG A 499 12.11 -23.05 -13.54
N GLN A 500 12.88 -22.59 -12.57
CA GLN A 500 14.24 -23.08 -12.33
C GLN A 500 14.25 -24.40 -11.56
#